data_274bdf61ae459b64bb32a1aa06a3b781
#
_entry.id   274bdf61ae459b64bb32a1aa06a3b781
#
_cell.length_a   1.000
_cell.length_b   1.000
_cell.length_c   1.000
_cell.angle_alpha   90.00
_cell.angle_beta   90.00
_cell.angle_gamma   90.00
#
_symmetry.space_group_name_H-M   'P 1'
#
loop_
_entity.id
_entity.type
_entity.pdbx_description
1 polymer ?
#
loop_
_entity_poly.entity_id
_entity_poly.type
_entity_poly.pdbx_seq_one_letter_code
_entity_poly.pdbx_strand_id
1 'polypeptide(L)'
;AQRAVLQQAVEGVDTLADHIPMDVDLERELLPPRIDWIEEDGGYQLFGQRWPIPDMAPSLDQLGIPRYFPEGSFDRNEALNKLLRTLLQTYFEIVCDLLQPIRPYDIPVPAPEAHTGAQTAWIPSSHLKERIQHMETVVINFQFLLNELRPAQTRTELSALLRSQLSERRQATQYI
;
A
#
# COMPACT_ATOMS: atom_id res chain seq x y z
N ALA A 1 -33.96 -0.33 22.05
CA ALA A 1 -32.96 0.69 22.40
C ALA A 1 -32.54 1.54 21.18
N GLN A 2 -32.22 0.94 20.03
CA GLN A 2 -31.81 1.67 18.82
C GLN A 2 -32.91 2.55 18.20
N ARG A 3 -34.17 2.10 18.20
CA ARG A 3 -35.33 2.91 17.71
C ARG A 3 -35.56 4.18 18.52
N ALA A 4 -35.31 4.15 19.83
CA ALA A 4 -35.50 5.33 20.70
C ALA A 4 -34.40 6.38 20.45
N VAL A 5 -33.18 5.97 20.15
CA VAL A 5 -32.07 6.88 19.81
C VAL A 5 -32.31 7.55 18.45
N LEU A 6 -32.84 6.80 17.48
CA LEU A 6 -33.22 7.33 16.16
C LEU A 6 -34.39 8.34 16.25
N GLN A 7 -35.40 8.09 17.10
CA GLN A 7 -36.50 9.04 17.32
C GLN A 7 -36.02 10.33 17.97
N GLN A 8 -35.13 10.27 18.95
CA GLN A 8 -34.52 11.47 19.54
C GLN A 8 -33.63 12.26 18.58
N ALA A 9 -32.95 11.58 17.65
CA ALA A 9 -32.19 12.26 16.62
C ALA A 9 -33.09 12.97 15.59
N VAL A 10 -34.25 12.40 15.28
CA VAL A 10 -35.24 13.00 14.36
C VAL A 10 -35.93 14.21 14.99
N GLU A 11 -36.26 14.18 16.29
CA GLU A 11 -36.86 15.32 16.99
C GLU A 11 -35.90 16.52 17.13
N GLY A 12 -34.58 16.29 17.13
CA GLY A 12 -33.56 17.36 17.13
C GLY A 12 -33.32 18.01 15.76
N VAL A 13 -33.83 17.43 14.68
CA VAL A 13 -33.62 17.90 13.29
C VAL A 13 -34.71 18.84 12.83
N ASP A 14 -35.88 18.86 13.48
CA ASP A 14 -37.02 19.74 13.11
C ASP A 14 -36.67 21.24 13.13
N THR A 15 -35.58 21.64 13.81
CA THR A 15 -35.12 23.05 13.83
C THR A 15 -34.12 23.38 12.70
N LEU A 16 -33.62 22.40 11.98
CA LEU A 16 -32.71 22.55 10.83
C LEU A 16 -33.45 22.37 9.48
N ALA A 17 -34.73 22.05 9.51
CA ALA A 17 -35.52 21.69 8.32
C ALA A 17 -35.69 22.81 7.29
N ASP A 18 -35.44 24.06 7.63
CA ASP A 18 -35.62 25.20 6.71
C ASP A 18 -34.51 25.34 5.64
N HIS A 19 -33.46 24.54 5.68
CA HIS A 19 -32.34 24.64 4.74
C HIS A 19 -31.96 23.33 4.00
N ILE A 20 -32.71 22.25 4.22
CA ILE A 20 -32.50 20.99 3.50
C ILE A 20 -33.41 20.99 2.27
N PRO A 21 -32.87 20.77 1.06
CA PRO A 21 -33.69 20.64 -0.15
C PRO A 21 -34.71 19.53 0.06
N MET A 22 -36.00 19.81 -0.25
CA MET A 22 -37.18 18.98 0.04
C MET A 22 -37.18 17.57 -0.55
N ASP A 23 -36.08 17.14 -1.20
CA ASP A 23 -35.95 15.87 -1.92
C ASP A 23 -34.96 14.90 -1.26
N VAL A 24 -34.53 15.18 -0.02
CA VAL A 24 -33.61 14.30 0.72
C VAL A 24 -34.44 13.37 1.62
N ASP A 25 -34.42 12.09 1.29
CA ASP A 25 -34.99 11.03 2.13
C ASP A 25 -34.06 10.79 3.34
N LEU A 26 -34.36 11.51 4.45
CA LEU A 26 -33.58 11.47 5.70
C LEU A 26 -33.50 10.06 6.28
N GLU A 27 -34.53 9.25 6.10
CA GLU A 27 -34.56 7.87 6.58
C GLU A 27 -33.54 7.00 5.81
N ARG A 28 -33.38 7.28 4.53
CA ARG A 28 -32.41 6.62 3.66
C ARG A 28 -30.98 7.08 3.89
N GLU A 29 -30.78 8.38 4.13
CA GLU A 29 -29.46 8.97 4.38
C GLU A 29 -28.88 8.63 5.76
N LEU A 30 -29.73 8.33 6.75
CA LEU A 30 -29.32 7.90 8.09
C LEU A 30 -29.07 6.39 8.20
N LEU A 31 -29.42 5.62 7.18
CA LEU A 31 -29.09 4.20 7.15
C LEU A 31 -27.59 4.02 6.79
N PRO A 32 -26.93 2.96 7.32
CA PRO A 32 -25.59 2.64 6.88
C PRO A 32 -25.57 2.44 5.35
N PRO A 33 -24.50 2.90 4.67
CA PRO A 33 -24.39 2.79 3.22
C PRO A 33 -24.58 1.33 2.77
N ARG A 34 -25.30 1.14 1.68
CA ARG A 34 -25.57 -0.19 1.15
C ARG A 34 -24.29 -0.76 0.56
N ILE A 35 -23.95 -1.97 0.97
CA ILE A 35 -22.74 -2.69 0.52
C ILE A 35 -22.80 -2.95 -0.99
N ASP A 36 -24.00 -3.23 -1.51
CA ASP A 36 -24.26 -3.50 -2.93
C ASP A 36 -23.70 -2.39 -3.84
N TRP A 37 -23.81 -1.11 -3.43
CA TRP A 37 -23.30 0.02 -4.23
C TRP A 37 -21.79 0.03 -4.33
N ILE A 38 -21.12 -0.37 -3.24
CA ILE A 38 -19.65 -0.45 -3.21
C ILE A 38 -19.17 -1.58 -4.13
N GLU A 39 -19.92 -2.70 -4.19
CA GLU A 39 -19.64 -3.80 -5.09
C GLU A 39 -19.90 -3.42 -6.56
N GLU A 40 -21.00 -2.71 -6.85
CA GLU A 40 -21.33 -2.20 -8.18
C GLU A 40 -20.30 -1.18 -8.69
N ASP A 41 -19.82 -0.28 -7.82
CA ASP A 41 -18.79 0.70 -8.15
C ASP A 41 -17.39 0.08 -8.27
N GLY A 42 -17.21 -1.17 -7.84
CA GLY A 42 -15.96 -1.90 -7.89
C GLY A 42 -14.85 -1.31 -7.04
N GLY A 43 -15.19 -0.48 -6.05
CA GLY A 43 -14.23 0.12 -5.15
C GLY A 43 -14.82 1.20 -4.24
N TYR A 44 -14.06 1.57 -3.23
CA TYR A 44 -14.42 2.62 -2.27
C TYR A 44 -13.28 3.59 -2.07
N GLN A 45 -13.59 4.79 -1.56
CA GLN A 45 -12.58 5.79 -1.21
C GLN A 45 -12.38 5.85 0.30
N LEU A 46 -11.10 5.80 0.72
CA LEU A 46 -10.72 5.95 2.10
C LEU A 46 -9.45 6.81 2.19
N PHE A 47 -9.47 7.86 3.02
CA PHE A 47 -8.37 8.82 3.18
C PHE A 47 -7.87 9.43 1.87
N GLY A 48 -8.76 9.71 0.92
CA GLY A 48 -8.42 10.30 -0.38
C GLY A 48 -7.82 9.34 -1.41
N GLN A 49 -7.74 8.04 -1.07
CA GLN A 49 -7.31 6.97 -1.98
C GLN A 49 -8.48 6.07 -2.35
N ARG A 50 -8.51 5.64 -3.62
CA ARG A 50 -9.50 4.66 -4.09
C ARG A 50 -8.95 3.25 -3.90
N TRP A 51 -9.74 2.41 -3.22
CA TRP A 51 -9.45 1.01 -2.98
C TRP A 51 -10.34 0.13 -3.87
N PRO A 52 -9.77 -0.71 -4.72
CA PRO A 52 -10.54 -1.60 -5.59
C PRO A 52 -11.16 -2.78 -4.81
N ILE A 53 -12.28 -3.29 -5.32
CA ILE A 53 -12.88 -4.54 -4.86
C ILE A 53 -12.85 -5.54 -6.03
N PRO A 54 -12.23 -6.71 -5.90
CA PRO A 54 -11.52 -7.22 -4.71
C PRO A 54 -10.23 -6.44 -4.41
N ASP A 55 -9.84 -6.40 -3.13
CA ASP A 55 -8.61 -5.74 -2.68
C ASP A 55 -7.40 -6.47 -3.30
N MET A 56 -6.84 -5.86 -4.33
CA MET A 56 -5.65 -6.36 -5.02
C MET A 56 -4.53 -5.34 -4.82
N ALA A 57 -3.41 -5.83 -4.29
CA ALA A 57 -2.22 -5.01 -4.16
C ALA A 57 -1.80 -4.46 -5.54
N PRO A 58 -1.55 -3.14 -5.67
CA PRO A 58 -1.13 -2.56 -6.94
C PRO A 58 0.20 -3.17 -7.39
N SER A 59 0.33 -3.40 -8.70
CA SER A 59 1.60 -3.87 -9.26
C SER A 59 2.65 -2.74 -9.25
N LEU A 60 3.93 -3.11 -9.29
CA LEU A 60 5.03 -2.12 -9.35
C LEU A 60 4.90 -1.20 -10.57
N ASP A 61 4.42 -1.73 -11.70
CA ASP A 61 4.22 -0.97 -12.93
C ASP A 61 3.11 0.08 -12.77
N GLN A 62 2.02 -0.25 -12.06
CA GLN A 62 0.95 0.70 -11.74
C GLN A 62 1.42 1.82 -10.80
N LEU A 63 2.40 1.53 -9.95
CA LEU A 63 3.04 2.51 -9.08
C LEU A 63 4.14 3.32 -9.78
N GLY A 64 4.45 3.01 -11.05
CA GLY A 64 5.54 3.66 -11.80
C GLY A 64 6.94 3.34 -11.26
N ILE A 65 7.08 2.22 -10.52
CA ILE A 65 8.34 1.82 -9.90
C ILE A 65 9.03 0.78 -10.80
N PRO A 66 10.29 1.00 -11.17
CA PRO A 66 11.02 0.05 -12.00
C PRO A 66 11.19 -1.29 -11.28
N ARG A 67 10.93 -2.36 -12.00
CA ARG A 67 11.05 -3.73 -11.51
C ARG A 67 12.47 -4.24 -11.71
N TYR A 68 13.09 -4.80 -10.65
CA TYR A 68 14.44 -5.33 -10.65
C TYR A 68 14.51 -6.86 -10.66
N PHE A 69 13.39 -7.52 -10.91
CA PHE A 69 13.28 -8.97 -11.05
C PHE A 69 12.48 -9.32 -12.30
N PRO A 70 12.70 -10.51 -12.91
CA PRO A 70 12.03 -10.91 -14.15
C PRO A 70 10.53 -11.11 -13.93
N GLU A 71 9.75 -10.97 -15.01
CA GLU A 71 8.34 -11.32 -15.03
C GLU A 71 8.15 -12.84 -15.19
N GLY A 72 7.02 -13.35 -14.66
CA GLY A 72 6.63 -14.74 -14.82
C GLY A 72 7.18 -15.69 -13.77
N SER A 73 7.48 -16.92 -14.19
CA SER A 73 7.98 -17.94 -13.27
C SER A 73 9.49 -17.83 -13.11
N PHE A 74 9.95 -17.49 -11.91
CA PHE A 74 11.36 -17.38 -11.55
C PHE A 74 11.59 -17.86 -10.12
N ASP A 75 12.85 -18.14 -9.77
CA ASP A 75 13.22 -18.46 -8.39
C ASP A 75 13.22 -17.20 -7.52
N ARG A 76 12.20 -17.09 -6.66
CA ARG A 76 12.05 -15.96 -5.73
C ARG A 76 13.20 -15.86 -4.75
N ASN A 77 13.74 -16.99 -4.31
CA ASN A 77 14.86 -17.00 -3.36
C ASN A 77 16.13 -16.43 -4.00
N GLU A 78 16.39 -16.80 -5.25
CA GLU A 78 17.52 -16.25 -5.99
C GLU A 78 17.35 -14.74 -6.22
N ALA A 79 16.16 -14.30 -6.62
CA ALA A 79 15.85 -12.88 -6.80
C ALA A 79 16.02 -12.08 -5.50
N LEU A 80 15.48 -12.58 -4.38
CA LEU A 80 15.64 -11.94 -3.06
C LEU A 80 17.09 -11.87 -2.64
N ASN A 81 17.88 -12.93 -2.86
CA ASN A 81 19.31 -12.92 -2.56
C ASN A 81 20.08 -11.91 -3.42
N LYS A 82 19.73 -11.76 -4.70
CA LYS A 82 20.32 -10.74 -5.57
C LYS A 82 19.99 -9.33 -5.09
N LEU A 83 18.72 -9.06 -4.79
CA LEU A 83 18.29 -7.77 -4.25
C LEU A 83 18.95 -7.44 -2.92
N LEU A 84 19.08 -8.43 -2.02
CA LEU A 84 19.76 -8.24 -0.74
C LEU A 84 21.25 -7.89 -0.93
N ARG A 85 21.93 -8.56 -1.84
CA ARG A 85 23.32 -8.23 -2.17
C ARG A 85 23.45 -6.83 -2.74
N THR A 86 22.58 -6.46 -3.67
CA THR A 86 22.52 -5.10 -4.23
C THR A 86 22.27 -4.06 -3.14
N LEU A 87 21.34 -4.32 -2.23
CA LEU A 87 21.05 -3.44 -1.11
C LEU A 87 22.27 -3.21 -0.22
N LEU A 88 22.97 -4.29 0.17
CA LEU A 88 24.17 -4.22 1.00
C LEU A 88 25.30 -3.49 0.29
N GLN A 89 25.48 -3.74 -1.01
CA GLN A 89 26.49 -3.05 -1.82
C GLN A 89 26.18 -1.55 -1.90
N THR A 90 24.94 -1.17 -2.24
CA THR A 90 24.53 0.23 -2.33
C THR A 90 24.67 0.94 -0.98
N TYR A 91 24.31 0.27 0.11
CA TYR A 91 24.52 0.80 1.46
C TYR A 91 26.01 1.09 1.74
N PHE A 92 26.88 0.14 1.42
CA PHE A 92 28.31 0.34 1.60
C PHE A 92 28.85 1.50 0.75
N GLU A 93 28.40 1.61 -0.49
CA GLU A 93 28.76 2.72 -1.38
C GLU A 93 28.29 4.07 -0.84
N ILE A 94 27.06 4.15 -0.27
CA ILE A 94 26.56 5.36 0.40
C ILE A 94 27.45 5.74 1.58
N VAL A 95 27.86 4.77 2.40
CA VAL A 95 28.78 5.04 3.52
C VAL A 95 30.13 5.56 3.01
N CYS A 96 30.66 5.00 1.94
CA CYS A 96 31.90 5.48 1.32
C CYS A 96 31.76 6.89 0.75
N ASP A 97 30.63 7.24 0.14
CA ASP A 97 30.37 8.57 -0.40
C ASP A 97 30.26 9.62 0.74
N LEU A 98 29.71 9.24 1.89
CA LEU A 98 29.62 10.13 3.05
C LEU A 98 31.00 10.48 3.67
N LEU A 99 32.00 9.67 3.41
CA LEU A 99 33.40 9.95 3.82
C LEU A 99 34.10 10.99 2.93
N GLN A 100 33.50 11.31 1.78
CA GLN A 100 34.04 12.29 0.83
C GLN A 100 33.17 13.55 0.80
N PRO A 101 33.72 14.72 0.44
CA PRO A 101 32.92 15.93 0.28
C PRO A 101 31.90 15.75 -0.85
N ILE A 102 30.64 15.96 -0.54
CA ILE A 102 29.51 15.84 -1.49
C ILE A 102 29.66 16.94 -2.54
N ARG A 103 29.78 16.56 -3.81
CA ARG A 103 29.83 17.48 -4.95
C ARG A 103 28.46 17.49 -5.62
N PRO A 104 27.69 18.58 -5.50
CA PRO A 104 26.42 18.74 -6.22
C PRO A 104 26.69 18.98 -7.72
N TYR A 105 25.78 18.52 -8.55
CA TYR A 105 25.70 18.83 -9.98
C TYR A 105 24.24 19.07 -10.38
N ASP A 106 24.03 19.82 -11.46
CA ASP A 106 22.69 20.16 -11.90
C ASP A 106 22.20 19.20 -12.97
N ILE A 107 20.97 18.69 -12.79
CA ILE A 107 20.30 17.81 -13.73
C ILE A 107 19.20 18.60 -14.44
N PRO A 108 19.12 18.53 -15.81
CA PRO A 108 18.03 19.11 -16.56
C PRO A 108 16.76 18.26 -16.38
N VAL A 109 15.68 18.86 -15.91
CA VAL A 109 14.38 18.23 -15.77
C VAL A 109 13.37 18.97 -16.64
N PRO A 110 12.48 18.29 -17.38
CA PRO A 110 11.42 18.95 -18.12
C PRO A 110 10.55 19.74 -17.15
N ALA A 111 10.40 21.05 -17.41
CA ALA A 111 9.57 21.92 -16.58
C ALA A 111 8.09 21.67 -16.92
N PRO A 112 7.26 21.20 -15.97
CA PRO A 112 5.89 20.80 -16.24
C PRO A 112 4.97 21.96 -16.66
N GLU A 113 5.24 23.20 -16.31
CA GLU A 113 4.44 24.38 -16.67
C GLU A 113 5.26 25.67 -16.47
N ALA A 114 6.17 25.97 -17.36
CA ALA A 114 6.79 27.29 -17.34
C ALA A 114 5.94 28.28 -18.14
N HIS A 115 5.24 29.16 -17.47
CA HIS A 115 4.65 30.39 -18.08
C HIS A 115 5.71 31.29 -18.76
N THR A 116 6.97 30.91 -18.73
CA THR A 116 8.14 31.66 -19.19
C THR A 116 8.84 31.03 -20.40
N GLY A 117 8.27 30.05 -21.08
CA GLY A 117 8.86 29.47 -22.31
C GLY A 117 10.15 28.66 -22.14
N ALA A 118 10.67 28.46 -20.90
CA ALA A 118 11.80 27.61 -20.64
C ALA A 118 11.34 26.14 -20.55
N GLN A 119 11.77 25.33 -21.52
CA GLN A 119 11.40 23.91 -21.58
C GLN A 119 12.15 23.04 -20.53
N THR A 120 13.16 23.59 -19.86
CA THR A 120 14.06 22.82 -18.98
C THR A 120 14.32 23.59 -17.69
N ALA A 121 14.10 22.95 -16.57
CA ALA A 121 14.51 23.42 -15.25
C ALA A 121 15.76 22.65 -14.79
N TRP A 122 16.69 23.33 -14.13
CA TRP A 122 17.89 22.72 -13.56
C TRP A 122 17.67 22.47 -12.08
N ILE A 123 17.80 21.21 -11.66
CA ILE A 123 17.61 20.80 -10.25
C ILE A 123 18.95 20.32 -9.71
N PRO A 124 19.40 20.80 -8.55
CA PRO A 124 20.62 20.30 -7.94
C PRO A 124 20.45 18.85 -7.50
N SER A 125 21.40 18.01 -7.90
CA SER A 125 21.49 16.58 -7.54
C SER A 125 22.88 16.25 -7.02
N SER A 126 23.05 15.04 -6.54
CA SER A 126 24.35 14.50 -6.13
C SER A 126 24.35 12.98 -6.32
N HIS A 127 25.50 12.38 -6.50
CA HIS A 127 25.63 10.93 -6.57
C HIS A 127 25.05 10.22 -5.34
N LEU A 128 25.20 10.84 -4.16
CA LEU A 128 24.60 10.33 -2.94
C LEU A 128 23.06 10.27 -3.03
N LYS A 129 22.42 11.31 -3.57
CA LYS A 129 20.97 11.35 -3.77
C LYS A 129 20.50 10.25 -4.73
N GLU A 130 21.22 10.05 -5.84
CA GLU A 130 20.90 8.98 -6.80
C GLU A 130 21.03 7.59 -6.18
N ARG A 131 22.07 7.36 -5.37
CA ARG A 131 22.25 6.08 -4.68
C ARG A 131 21.15 5.83 -3.64
N ILE A 132 20.70 6.87 -2.92
CA ILE A 132 19.58 6.76 -1.99
C ILE A 132 18.31 6.39 -2.76
N GLN A 133 18.01 7.05 -3.87
CA GLN A 133 16.84 6.71 -4.71
C GLN A 133 16.92 5.28 -5.26
N HIS A 134 18.12 4.86 -5.68
CA HIS A 134 18.32 3.48 -6.09
C HIS A 134 18.06 2.50 -4.95
N MET A 135 18.59 2.77 -3.75
CA MET A 135 18.36 1.95 -2.57
C MET A 135 16.87 1.86 -2.21
N GLU A 136 16.14 2.98 -2.25
CA GLU A 136 14.69 3.02 -2.05
C GLU A 136 13.97 2.10 -3.03
N THR A 137 14.32 2.16 -4.32
CA THR A 137 13.73 1.29 -5.35
C THR A 137 14.03 -0.18 -5.09
N VAL A 138 15.27 -0.53 -4.69
CA VAL A 138 15.65 -1.89 -4.32
C VAL A 138 14.86 -2.40 -3.12
N VAL A 139 14.68 -1.56 -2.08
CA VAL A 139 13.89 -1.90 -0.88
C VAL A 139 12.43 -2.16 -1.24
N ILE A 140 11.83 -1.32 -2.08
CA ILE A 140 10.44 -1.50 -2.52
C ILE A 140 10.28 -2.83 -3.28
N ASN A 141 11.18 -3.13 -4.22
CA ASN A 141 11.17 -4.40 -4.95
C ASN A 141 11.35 -5.60 -4.02
N PHE A 142 12.25 -5.51 -3.06
CA PHE A 142 12.48 -6.55 -2.06
C PHE A 142 11.22 -6.79 -1.21
N GLN A 143 10.61 -5.71 -0.73
CA GLN A 143 9.40 -5.78 0.09
C GLN A 143 8.21 -6.33 -0.71
N PHE A 144 8.09 -5.96 -1.99
CA PHE A 144 7.06 -6.50 -2.89
C PHE A 144 7.17 -8.03 -2.99
N LEU A 145 8.37 -8.56 -3.26
CA LEU A 145 8.59 -10.01 -3.34
C LEU A 145 8.33 -10.72 -2.00
N LEU A 146 8.68 -10.10 -0.86
CA LEU A 146 8.35 -10.66 0.45
C LEU A 146 6.84 -10.72 0.68
N ASN A 147 6.11 -9.68 0.26
CA ASN A 147 4.65 -9.66 0.38
C ASN A 147 3.98 -10.73 -0.48
N GLU A 148 4.52 -11.02 -1.66
CA GLU A 148 4.04 -12.15 -2.48
C GLU A 148 4.22 -13.53 -1.82
N LEU A 149 5.18 -13.68 -0.91
CA LEU A 149 5.39 -14.92 -0.17
C LEU A 149 4.46 -15.08 1.03
N ARG A 150 3.84 -14.02 1.53
CA ARG A 150 2.97 -14.06 2.72
C ARG A 150 1.82 -15.07 2.64
N PRO A 151 1.07 -15.20 1.53
CA PRO A 151 0.01 -16.20 1.44
C PRO A 151 0.53 -17.64 1.59
N ALA A 152 1.71 -17.94 1.08
CA ALA A 152 2.34 -19.25 1.24
C ALA A 152 2.80 -19.49 2.69
N GLN A 153 3.39 -18.47 3.31
CA GLN A 153 3.77 -18.48 4.72
C GLN A 153 2.55 -18.74 5.62
N THR A 154 1.47 -18.00 5.43
CA THR A 154 0.22 -18.14 6.22
C THR A 154 -0.34 -19.56 6.11
N ARG A 155 -0.34 -20.17 4.91
CA ARG A 155 -0.78 -21.56 4.73
C ARG A 155 0.10 -22.55 5.49
N THR A 156 1.41 -22.31 5.49
CA THR A 156 2.38 -23.15 6.20
C THR A 156 2.18 -23.06 7.71
N GLU A 157 2.04 -21.86 8.24
CA GLU A 157 1.79 -21.59 9.65
C GLU A 157 0.45 -22.20 10.11
N LEU A 158 -0.63 -22.01 9.33
CA LEU A 158 -1.93 -22.62 9.61
C LEU A 158 -1.84 -24.14 9.62
N SER A 159 -1.13 -24.75 8.66
CA SER A 159 -0.91 -26.19 8.62
C SER A 159 -0.14 -26.70 9.84
N ALA A 160 0.88 -25.96 10.30
CA ALA A 160 1.65 -26.29 11.50
C ALA A 160 0.77 -26.19 12.77
N LEU A 161 -0.03 -25.12 12.88
CA LEU A 161 -0.96 -24.92 13.99
C LEU A 161 -1.99 -26.06 14.06
N LEU A 162 -2.61 -26.43 12.94
CA LEU A 162 -3.58 -27.52 12.87
C LEU A 162 -2.95 -28.88 13.25
N ARG A 163 -1.70 -29.13 12.84
CA ARG A 163 -0.96 -30.34 13.25
C ARG A 163 -0.70 -30.37 14.74
N SER A 164 -0.31 -29.24 15.33
CA SER A 164 -0.11 -29.12 16.79
C SER A 164 -1.42 -29.41 17.54
N GLN A 165 -2.52 -28.76 17.15
CA GLN A 165 -3.82 -29.00 17.77
C GLN A 165 -4.28 -30.46 17.64
N LEU A 166 -4.03 -31.09 16.49
CA LEU A 166 -4.36 -32.48 16.27
C LEU A 166 -3.55 -33.39 17.19
N SER A 167 -2.24 -33.13 17.38
CA SER A 167 -1.38 -33.89 18.29
C SER A 167 -1.82 -33.74 19.75
N GLU A 168 -2.15 -32.54 20.17
CA GLU A 168 -2.66 -32.27 21.53
C GLU A 168 -3.96 -33.00 21.81
N ARG A 169 -4.92 -32.96 20.87
CA ARG A 169 -6.19 -33.69 21.00
C ARG A 169 -5.99 -35.18 21.03
N ARG A 170 -5.08 -35.74 20.23
CA ARG A 170 -4.74 -37.19 20.27
C ARG A 170 -4.13 -37.58 21.59
N GLN A 171 -3.23 -36.75 22.13
CA GLN A 171 -2.67 -37.01 23.47
C GLN A 171 -3.76 -36.98 24.56
N ALA A 172 -4.63 -35.97 24.55
CA ALA A 172 -5.74 -35.86 25.49
C ALA A 172 -6.66 -37.09 25.41
N THR A 173 -6.96 -37.59 24.20
CA THR A 173 -7.81 -38.78 24.01
C THR A 173 -7.14 -40.07 24.51
N GLN A 174 -5.80 -40.13 24.55
CA GLN A 174 -5.08 -41.31 25.09
C GLN A 174 -5.12 -41.37 26.61
N TYR A 175 -5.44 -40.27 27.30
CA TYR A 175 -5.55 -40.21 28.78
C TYR A 175 -6.97 -40.52 29.28
N ILE A 176 -7.96 -40.70 28.39
CA ILE A 176 -9.33 -41.12 28.72
C ILE A 176 -9.49 -42.64 28.48
#